data_51bc1c1f494a0e73cb5b19745a188871
#
_entry.id   51bc1c1f494a0e73cb5b19745a188871
#
_cell.length_a   1.000
_cell.length_b   1.000
_cell.length_c   1.000
_cell.angle_alpha   90.00
_cell.angle_beta   90.00
_cell.angle_gamma   90.00
#
_symmetry.space_group_name_H-M   'P 1'
#
loop_
_entity.id
_entity.type
_entity.pdbx_description
1 polymer ?
#
loop_
_entity_poly.entity_id
_entity_poly.type
_entity_poly.pdbx_seq_one_letter_code
_entity_poly.pdbx_strand_id
1 'polypeptide(L)'
;AASDVYKRQVLYESKLIGYVPPYNDKVRTFCQNPGGFVSQENYEGGLAVVNGHSFKDKKSKNTNVAILSSHHFRVPFDQPIEYARKVGELTNMLGNGQILVQRFGDILDGKRTWEKELARSNVRPTLPDAVAGDITAAMPYRPMSNIINFIKAVDKVVPGFAGKETLLYSPEI
;
A
#
# COMPACT_ATOMS: atom_id res chain seq x y z
N ALA A 1 27.67 10.05 -14.25
CA ALA A 1 26.43 10.83 -14.02
C ALA A 1 25.28 10.35 -14.90
N ALA A 2 25.51 10.17 -16.22
CA ALA A 2 24.46 9.67 -17.15
C ALA A 2 24.02 8.24 -16.81
N SER A 3 24.93 7.38 -16.35
CA SER A 3 24.60 6.01 -15.95
C SER A 3 23.69 5.96 -14.71
N ASP A 4 23.85 6.90 -13.79
CA ASP A 4 23.02 6.94 -12.58
C ASP A 4 21.60 7.45 -12.87
N VAL A 5 21.48 8.41 -13.77
CA VAL A 5 20.18 8.89 -14.23
C VAL A 5 19.43 7.75 -14.96
N TYR A 6 20.12 7.02 -15.81
CA TYR A 6 19.57 5.89 -16.56
C TYR A 6 19.13 4.75 -15.62
N LYS A 7 19.94 4.39 -14.65
CA LYS A 7 19.61 3.39 -13.64
C LYS A 7 18.38 3.77 -12.82
N ARG A 8 18.27 5.03 -12.44
CA ARG A 8 17.08 5.54 -11.73
C ARG A 8 15.82 5.43 -12.58
N GLN A 9 15.93 5.77 -13.85
CA GLN A 9 14.82 5.69 -14.79
C GLN A 9 14.30 4.25 -14.95
N VAL A 10 15.20 3.29 -15.06
CA VAL A 10 14.85 1.85 -15.10
C VAL A 10 14.13 1.40 -13.84
N LEU A 11 14.55 1.87 -12.65
CA LEU A 11 13.90 1.55 -11.38
C LEU A 11 12.47 2.08 -11.31
N TYR A 12 12.20 3.26 -11.83
CA TYR A 12 10.85 3.85 -11.86
C TYR A 12 9.89 3.10 -12.80
N GLU A 13 10.40 2.44 -13.81
CA GLU A 13 9.60 1.69 -14.78
C GLU A 13 9.46 0.21 -14.42
N SER A 14 10.20 -0.27 -13.43
CA SER A 14 10.15 -1.66 -13.01
C SER A 14 8.78 -2.02 -12.43
N LYS A 15 8.23 -3.14 -12.86
CA LYS A 15 6.99 -3.70 -12.35
C LYS A 15 7.21 -5.14 -11.92
N LEU A 16 6.74 -5.47 -10.73
CA LEU A 16 6.65 -6.83 -10.24
C LEU A 16 5.21 -7.29 -10.39
N ILE A 17 5.02 -8.44 -11.02
CA ILE A 17 3.71 -9.03 -11.26
C ILE A 17 3.73 -10.45 -10.74
N GLY A 18 2.71 -10.83 -9.97
CA GLY A 18 2.54 -12.18 -9.47
C GLY A 18 1.10 -12.64 -9.55
N TYR A 19 0.93 -13.96 -9.62
CA TYR A 19 -0.33 -14.64 -9.46
C TYR A 19 -0.23 -15.45 -8.18
N VAL A 20 -0.96 -15.06 -7.15
CA VAL A 20 -0.73 -15.54 -5.79
C VAL A 20 -1.79 -16.53 -5.33
N PRO A 21 -1.38 -17.63 -4.65
CA PRO A 21 -2.34 -18.53 -4.03
C PRO A 21 -3.09 -17.83 -2.88
N PRO A 22 -4.27 -18.33 -2.46
CA PRO A 22 -4.96 -19.49 -3.05
C PRO A 22 -5.79 -19.17 -4.29
N TYR A 23 -6.06 -17.89 -4.57
CA TYR A 23 -7.01 -17.47 -5.61
C TYR A 23 -6.40 -17.39 -7.01
N ASN A 24 -5.07 -17.31 -7.09
CA ASN A 24 -4.34 -17.07 -8.33
C ASN A 24 -4.75 -15.77 -9.04
N ASP A 25 -5.11 -14.77 -8.27
CA ASP A 25 -5.38 -13.43 -8.78
C ASP A 25 -4.09 -12.71 -9.13
N LYS A 26 -4.14 -11.86 -10.13
CA LYS A 26 -3.03 -11.01 -10.50
C LYS A 26 -2.84 -9.90 -9.48
N VAL A 27 -1.62 -9.81 -8.95
CA VAL A 27 -1.19 -8.69 -8.11
C VAL A 27 0.05 -8.06 -8.74
N ARG A 28 0.12 -6.75 -8.72
CA ARG A 28 1.26 -6.02 -9.29
C ARG A 28 1.65 -4.81 -8.48
N THR A 29 2.92 -4.44 -8.60
CA THR A 29 3.38 -3.13 -8.15
C THR A 29 3.14 -2.07 -9.22
N PHE A 30 3.03 -0.82 -8.78
CA PHE A 30 3.14 0.33 -9.67
C PHE A 30 3.64 1.55 -8.87
N CYS A 31 4.01 2.63 -9.58
CA CYS A 31 4.40 3.90 -8.97
C CYS A 31 5.49 3.72 -7.88
N GLN A 32 6.67 3.26 -8.29
CA GLN A 32 7.82 3.11 -7.38
C GLN A 32 8.51 4.45 -7.18
N ASN A 33 8.70 4.83 -5.92
CA ASN A 33 9.28 6.12 -5.53
C ASN A 33 10.44 5.92 -4.54
N PRO A 34 11.67 5.67 -5.02
CA PRO A 34 12.85 5.61 -4.16
C PRO A 34 13.13 6.95 -3.50
N GLY A 35 13.26 6.96 -2.17
CA GLY A 35 13.38 8.19 -1.41
C GLY A 35 12.14 9.08 -1.47
N GLY A 36 11.00 8.52 -1.82
CA GLY A 36 9.75 9.23 -1.99
C GLY A 36 8.97 9.43 -0.70
N PHE A 37 7.83 10.06 -0.85
CA PHE A 37 6.90 10.37 0.24
C PHE A 37 5.52 9.81 -0.10
N VAL A 38 4.85 9.27 0.90
CA VAL A 38 3.43 8.93 0.79
C VAL A 38 2.64 10.21 0.93
N SER A 39 1.62 10.37 0.11
CA SER A 39 0.72 11.53 0.11
C SER A 39 -0.73 11.08 0.12
N GLN A 40 -1.60 12.00 0.52
CA GLN A 40 -3.04 11.82 0.45
C GLN A 40 -3.58 12.64 -0.71
N GLU A 41 -4.47 12.02 -1.46
CA GLU A 41 -5.30 12.69 -2.46
C GLU A 41 -6.77 12.60 -2.05
N ASN A 42 -7.54 13.59 -2.42
CA ASN A 42 -8.98 13.61 -2.13
C ASN A 42 -9.74 13.50 -3.45
N TYR A 43 -10.53 12.45 -3.57
CA TYR A 43 -11.42 12.26 -4.69
C TYR A 43 -12.78 12.89 -4.43
N GLU A 44 -13.56 13.02 -5.49
CA GLU A 44 -14.93 13.51 -5.44
C GLU A 44 -15.75 12.78 -4.34
N GLY A 45 -16.51 13.54 -3.56
CA GLY A 45 -17.25 13.01 -2.42
C GLY A 45 -16.44 12.90 -1.13
N GLY A 46 -15.23 13.47 -1.08
CA GLY A 46 -14.41 13.53 0.13
C GLY A 46 -13.65 12.24 0.44
N LEU A 47 -13.56 11.31 -0.51
CA LEU A 47 -12.82 10.08 -0.33
C LEU A 47 -11.32 10.35 -0.33
N ALA A 48 -10.65 10.05 0.79
CA ALA A 48 -9.20 10.12 0.90
C ALA A 48 -8.55 8.84 0.40
N VAL A 49 -7.62 8.97 -0.52
CA VAL A 49 -6.83 7.85 -1.07
C VAL A 49 -5.34 8.16 -0.94
N VAL A 50 -4.55 7.11 -0.86
CA VAL A 50 -3.10 7.22 -0.76
C VAL A 50 -2.45 7.24 -2.13
N ASN A 51 -1.36 8.00 -2.26
CA ASN A 51 -0.50 8.00 -3.43
C ASN A 51 0.97 8.13 -3.02
N GLY A 52 1.89 7.98 -3.95
CA GLY A 52 3.30 8.17 -3.73
C GLY A 52 3.87 9.28 -4.61
N HIS A 53 4.79 10.06 -4.05
CA HIS A 53 5.46 11.14 -4.75
C HIS A 53 6.99 11.07 -4.62
N SER A 54 7.67 11.42 -5.70
CA SER A 54 9.11 11.71 -5.71
C SER A 54 9.33 13.19 -5.93
N PHE A 55 10.14 13.81 -5.08
CA PHE A 55 10.54 15.20 -5.23
C PHE A 55 11.94 15.29 -5.82
N LYS A 56 12.21 16.32 -6.61
CA LYS A 56 13.52 16.58 -7.19
C LYS A 56 14.57 16.86 -6.13
N ASP A 57 14.24 17.72 -5.16
CA ASP A 57 15.17 18.33 -4.23
C ASP A 57 15.03 17.80 -2.79
N LYS A 58 14.16 16.81 -2.58
CA LYS A 58 13.83 16.28 -1.26
C LYS A 58 13.72 14.77 -1.31
N LYS A 59 14.39 14.09 -0.37
CA LYS A 59 14.38 12.63 -0.26
C LYS A 59 14.05 12.20 1.17
N SER A 60 13.21 11.18 1.29
CA SER A 60 13.03 10.43 2.53
C SER A 60 14.05 9.29 2.61
N LYS A 61 14.06 8.62 3.75
CA LYS A 61 14.84 7.38 3.93
C LYS A 61 14.12 6.14 3.41
N ASN A 62 12.87 6.29 2.96
CA ASN A 62 12.01 5.19 2.53
C ASN A 62 11.89 5.13 1.02
N THR A 63 11.57 3.93 0.53
CA THR A 63 11.03 3.73 -0.80
C THR A 63 9.58 3.34 -0.64
N ASN A 64 8.68 3.96 -1.39
CA ASN A 64 7.29 3.52 -1.43
C ASN A 64 6.93 2.94 -2.80
N VAL A 65 5.93 2.08 -2.81
CA VAL A 65 5.41 1.43 -3.99
C VAL A 65 3.93 1.14 -3.76
N ALA A 66 3.11 1.32 -4.79
CA ALA A 66 1.73 0.90 -4.73
C ALA A 66 1.60 -0.58 -5.13
N ILE A 67 0.69 -1.29 -4.49
CA ILE A 67 0.35 -2.68 -4.78
C ILE A 67 -1.13 -2.76 -5.10
N LEU A 68 -1.45 -3.30 -6.26
CA LEU A 68 -2.82 -3.48 -6.73
C LEU A 68 -3.14 -4.96 -6.92
N SER A 69 -4.23 -5.39 -6.31
CA SER A 69 -4.84 -6.70 -6.53
C SER A 69 -5.99 -6.55 -7.53
N SER A 70 -5.93 -7.29 -8.64
CA SER A 70 -6.95 -7.24 -9.69
C SER A 70 -8.08 -8.20 -9.36
N HIS A 71 -9.31 -7.72 -9.47
CA HIS A 71 -10.51 -8.50 -9.22
C HIS A 71 -11.47 -8.41 -10.40
N HIS A 72 -12.07 -9.53 -10.76
CA HIS A 72 -13.08 -9.62 -11.82
C HIS A 72 -14.39 -10.02 -11.18
N PHE A 73 -15.41 -9.22 -11.41
CA PHE A 73 -16.75 -9.48 -10.92
C PHE A 73 -17.63 -10.03 -12.04
N ARG A 74 -18.59 -10.86 -11.67
CA ARG A 74 -19.56 -11.47 -12.58
C ARG A 74 -20.96 -11.32 -12.03
N VAL A 75 -21.95 -11.46 -12.91
CA VAL A 75 -23.37 -11.50 -12.54
C VAL A 75 -23.56 -12.36 -11.28
N PRO A 76 -24.32 -11.90 -10.27
CA PRO A 76 -25.23 -10.74 -10.29
C PRO A 76 -24.57 -9.39 -9.98
N PHE A 77 -23.28 -9.33 -9.70
CA PHE A 77 -22.58 -8.10 -9.33
C PHE A 77 -21.88 -7.46 -10.54
N ASP A 78 -22.22 -6.22 -10.84
CA ASP A 78 -21.75 -5.48 -12.02
C ASP A 78 -21.25 -4.05 -11.73
N GLN A 79 -21.00 -3.73 -10.45
CA GLN A 79 -20.62 -2.38 -10.03
C GLN A 79 -19.24 -2.35 -9.35
N PRO A 80 -18.15 -2.70 -10.06
CA PRO A 80 -16.82 -2.81 -9.44
C PRO A 80 -16.27 -1.48 -8.91
N ILE A 81 -16.59 -0.36 -9.55
CA ILE A 81 -16.18 0.98 -9.11
C ILE A 81 -16.86 1.33 -7.78
N GLU A 82 -18.15 1.08 -7.67
CA GLU A 82 -18.90 1.32 -6.43
C GLU A 82 -18.40 0.42 -5.29
N TYR A 83 -18.06 -0.83 -5.58
CA TYR A 83 -17.43 -1.73 -4.63
C TYR A 83 -16.12 -1.16 -4.07
N ALA A 84 -15.23 -0.72 -4.96
CA ALA A 84 -13.97 -0.10 -4.55
C ALA A 84 -14.19 1.17 -3.73
N ARG A 85 -15.14 2.01 -4.13
CA ARG A 85 -15.55 3.20 -3.38
C ARG A 85 -16.02 2.86 -1.97
N LYS A 86 -16.85 1.84 -1.81
CA LYS A 86 -17.35 1.40 -0.49
C LYS A 86 -16.22 0.89 0.41
N VAL A 87 -15.27 0.16 -0.14
CA VAL A 87 -14.07 -0.26 0.61
C VAL A 87 -13.25 0.95 1.05
N GLY A 88 -13.05 1.92 0.18
CA GLY A 88 -12.38 3.18 0.50
C GLY A 88 -13.11 3.98 1.59
N GLU A 89 -14.41 4.14 1.48
CA GLU A 89 -15.26 4.83 2.47
C GLU A 89 -15.17 4.14 3.84
N LEU A 90 -15.23 2.81 3.88
CA LEU A 90 -15.09 2.05 5.12
C LEU A 90 -13.71 2.25 5.75
N THR A 91 -12.66 2.24 4.94
CA THR A 91 -11.30 2.50 5.40
C THR A 91 -11.16 3.91 5.97
N ASN A 92 -11.69 4.91 5.27
CA ASN A 92 -11.70 6.29 5.76
C ASN A 92 -12.49 6.44 7.07
N MET A 93 -13.60 5.73 7.22
CA MET A 93 -14.37 5.76 8.46
C MET A 93 -13.53 5.26 9.65
N LEU A 94 -12.75 4.21 9.48
CA LEU A 94 -11.85 3.70 10.52
C LEU A 94 -10.72 4.69 10.85
N GLY A 95 -10.29 5.48 9.88
CA GLY A 95 -9.27 6.52 10.05
C GLY A 95 -9.84 7.90 10.40
N ASN A 96 -11.15 7.99 10.69
CA ASN A 96 -11.85 9.26 10.93
C ASN A 96 -11.60 10.28 9.80
N GLY A 97 -11.69 9.83 8.55
CA GLY A 97 -11.46 10.63 7.35
C GLY A 97 -10.01 10.65 6.85
N GLN A 98 -9.10 9.98 7.54
CA GLN A 98 -7.67 9.93 7.20
C GLN A 98 -7.27 8.56 6.63
N ILE A 99 -6.09 8.53 6.01
CA ILE A 99 -5.44 7.31 5.56
C ILE A 99 -5.04 6.44 6.76
N LEU A 100 -5.29 5.14 6.68
CA LEU A 100 -4.78 4.18 7.66
C LEU A 100 -3.35 3.77 7.34
N VAL A 101 -2.56 3.57 8.38
CA VAL A 101 -1.23 2.97 8.29
C VAL A 101 -1.11 1.83 9.29
N GLN A 102 -0.51 0.72 8.85
CA GLN A 102 -0.31 -0.47 9.69
C GLN A 102 1.02 -1.13 9.35
N ARG A 103 1.73 -1.62 10.36
CA ARG A 103 2.95 -2.40 10.14
C ARG A 103 2.61 -3.80 9.65
N PHE A 104 3.39 -4.31 8.72
CA PHE A 104 3.17 -5.64 8.14
C PHE A 104 3.24 -6.75 9.21
N GLY A 105 4.15 -6.64 10.16
CA GLY A 105 4.23 -7.59 11.29
C GLY A 105 2.97 -7.62 12.14
N ASP A 106 2.32 -6.49 12.35
CA ASP A 106 1.06 -6.41 13.10
C ASP A 106 -0.10 -7.05 12.32
N ILE A 107 -0.11 -6.87 10.98
CA ILE A 107 -1.08 -7.56 10.11
C ILE A 107 -0.94 -9.08 10.26
N LEU A 108 0.28 -9.59 10.21
CA LEU A 108 0.54 -11.04 10.35
C LEU A 108 0.17 -11.58 11.74
N ASP A 109 0.33 -10.75 12.77
CA ASP A 109 -0.01 -11.10 14.15
C ASP A 109 -1.50 -10.90 14.50
N GLY A 110 -2.29 -10.41 13.53
CA GLY A 110 -3.73 -10.19 13.71
C GLY A 110 -4.06 -9.05 14.67
N LYS A 111 -3.25 -8.01 14.72
CA LYS A 111 -3.45 -6.87 15.62
C LYS A 111 -3.26 -5.53 14.92
N ARG A 112 -3.92 -4.50 15.45
CA ARG A 112 -3.73 -3.14 14.98
C ARG A 112 -2.34 -2.60 15.32
N THR A 113 -1.90 -1.60 14.57
CA THR A 113 -0.74 -0.79 14.92
C THR A 113 -1.18 0.41 15.77
N TRP A 114 -0.37 0.78 16.76
CA TRP A 114 -0.56 1.96 17.60
C TRP A 114 0.48 3.02 17.29
N GLU A 115 0.15 4.30 17.50
CA GLU A 115 1.05 5.44 17.26
C GLU A 115 2.39 5.29 17.99
N LYS A 116 2.37 4.80 19.22
CA LYS A 116 3.59 4.57 19.99
C LYS A 116 4.53 3.55 19.35
N GLU A 117 3.98 2.58 18.64
CA GLU A 117 4.75 1.57 17.92
C GLU A 117 5.37 2.14 16.65
N LEU A 118 4.64 2.97 15.92
CA LEU A 118 5.19 3.71 14.78
C LEU A 118 6.33 4.65 15.20
N ALA A 119 6.17 5.31 16.34
CA ALA A 119 7.17 6.21 16.89
C ALA A 119 8.49 5.50 17.26
N ARG A 120 8.44 4.20 17.54
CA ARG A 120 9.61 3.37 17.88
C ARG A 120 10.18 2.57 16.72
N SER A 121 9.44 2.48 15.61
CA SER A 121 9.86 1.73 14.43
C SER A 121 11.04 2.37 13.72
N ASN A 122 11.90 1.55 13.10
CA ASN A 122 12.99 2.04 12.24
C ASN A 122 12.45 2.62 10.95
N VAL A 123 11.36 2.06 10.43
CA VAL A 123 10.64 2.63 9.28
C VAL A 123 9.66 3.67 9.80
N ARG A 124 9.86 4.93 9.42
CA ARG A 124 9.03 6.05 9.85
C ARG A 124 8.02 6.42 8.78
N PRO A 125 6.76 6.70 9.16
CA PRO A 125 5.78 7.22 8.22
C PRO A 125 6.25 8.52 7.58
N THR A 126 6.02 8.64 6.26
CA THR A 126 6.27 9.88 5.51
C THR A 126 5.02 10.69 5.27
N LEU A 127 3.85 10.19 5.67
CA LEU A 127 2.57 10.90 5.70
C LEU A 127 2.20 11.16 7.17
N PRO A 128 2.43 12.36 7.71
CA PRO A 128 2.21 12.66 9.12
C PRO A 128 0.76 12.49 9.58
N ASP A 129 -0.20 12.73 8.69
CA ASP A 129 -1.64 12.67 8.99
C ASP A 129 -2.22 11.26 8.91
N ALA A 130 -1.43 10.28 8.51
CA ALA A 130 -1.89 8.88 8.50
C ALA A 130 -2.14 8.39 9.93
N VAL A 131 -3.23 7.69 10.11
CA VAL A 131 -3.69 7.17 11.40
C VAL A 131 -3.28 5.70 11.55
N ALA A 132 -2.60 5.38 12.62
CA ALA A 132 -2.29 3.99 12.97
C ALA A 132 -3.58 3.21 13.23
N GLY A 133 -3.71 2.04 12.65
CA GLY A 133 -4.95 1.27 12.77
C GLY A 133 -4.82 -0.15 12.26
N ASP A 134 -5.96 -0.69 11.86
CA ASP A 134 -6.11 -2.05 11.33
C ASP A 134 -6.77 -2.01 9.95
N ILE A 135 -5.97 -2.12 8.91
CA ILE A 135 -6.44 -2.16 7.51
C ILE A 135 -7.32 -3.39 7.27
N THR A 136 -7.08 -4.48 7.98
CA THR A 136 -7.83 -5.73 7.80
C THR A 136 -9.28 -5.62 8.27
N ALA A 137 -9.61 -4.62 9.07
CA ALA A 137 -11.00 -4.37 9.48
C ALA A 137 -11.86 -3.75 8.34
N ALA A 138 -11.24 -3.23 7.30
CA ALA A 138 -11.93 -2.62 6.16
C ALA A 138 -11.68 -3.37 4.84
N MET A 139 -10.49 -3.90 4.65
CA MET A 139 -10.11 -4.58 3.41
C MET A 139 -10.77 -5.96 3.34
N PRO A 140 -11.51 -6.28 2.27
CA PRO A 140 -12.06 -7.62 2.10
C PRO A 140 -10.98 -8.70 2.13
N TYR A 141 -11.34 -9.88 2.59
CA TYR A 141 -10.40 -10.98 2.81
C TYR A 141 -9.58 -11.36 1.57
N ARG A 142 -10.23 -11.44 0.40
CA ARG A 142 -9.56 -11.88 -0.83
C ARG A 142 -8.46 -10.91 -1.28
N PRO A 143 -8.70 -9.60 -1.45
CA PRO A 143 -7.63 -8.67 -1.76
C PRO A 143 -6.57 -8.58 -0.65
N MET A 144 -6.96 -8.66 0.63
CA MET A 144 -5.99 -8.63 1.73
C MET A 144 -5.08 -9.85 1.70
N SER A 145 -5.63 -11.03 1.50
CA SER A 145 -4.88 -12.29 1.34
C SER A 145 -3.91 -12.21 0.15
N ASN A 146 -4.36 -11.69 -0.97
CA ASN A 146 -3.53 -11.51 -2.16
C ASN A 146 -2.35 -10.58 -1.89
N ILE A 147 -2.59 -9.45 -1.23
CA ILE A 147 -1.54 -8.47 -0.91
C ILE A 147 -0.52 -9.07 0.05
N ILE A 148 -0.96 -9.74 1.11
CA ILE A 148 -0.05 -10.41 2.08
C ILE A 148 0.83 -11.43 1.37
N ASN A 149 0.23 -12.30 0.58
CA ASN A 149 0.97 -13.37 -0.11
C ASN A 149 1.91 -12.82 -1.19
N PHE A 150 1.51 -11.74 -1.87
CA PHE A 150 2.37 -11.04 -2.82
C PHE A 150 3.59 -10.39 -2.15
N ILE A 151 3.39 -9.73 -1.02
CA ILE A 151 4.49 -9.12 -0.25
C ILE A 151 5.50 -10.19 0.18
N LYS A 152 5.03 -11.36 0.65
CA LYS A 152 5.90 -12.50 1.01
C LYS A 152 6.65 -13.04 -0.21
N ALA A 153 6.01 -13.10 -1.37
CA ALA A 153 6.65 -13.56 -2.60
C ALA A 153 7.72 -12.57 -3.09
N VAL A 154 7.43 -11.27 -3.05
CA VAL A 154 8.38 -10.22 -3.44
C VAL A 154 9.61 -10.20 -2.53
N ASP A 155 9.45 -10.53 -1.25
CA ASP A 155 10.56 -10.59 -0.29
C ASP A 155 11.68 -11.54 -0.74
N LYS A 156 11.35 -12.56 -1.52
CA LYS A 156 12.33 -13.51 -2.06
C LYS A 156 13.27 -12.88 -3.09
N VAL A 157 12.83 -11.84 -3.79
CA VAL A 157 13.62 -11.11 -4.81
C VAL A 157 14.08 -9.75 -4.32
N VAL A 158 13.38 -9.18 -3.36
CA VAL A 158 13.72 -7.90 -2.69
C VAL A 158 13.72 -8.15 -1.18
N PRO A 159 14.81 -8.66 -0.62
CA PRO A 159 14.90 -8.96 0.81
C PRO A 159 14.57 -7.75 1.69
N GLY A 160 13.73 -7.95 2.68
CA GLY A 160 13.23 -6.90 3.57
C GLY A 160 11.88 -6.31 3.16
N PHE A 161 11.37 -6.64 1.97
CA PHE A 161 10.06 -6.16 1.52
C PHE A 161 8.93 -6.61 2.46
N ALA A 162 9.00 -7.84 2.98
CA ALA A 162 8.07 -8.39 3.97
C ALA A 162 8.56 -8.20 5.41
N GLY A 163 9.37 -7.19 5.67
CA GLY A 163 9.85 -6.86 7.02
C GLY A 163 8.70 -6.55 7.97
N LYS A 164 8.86 -6.87 9.24
CA LYS A 164 7.83 -6.62 10.27
C LYS A 164 7.48 -5.14 10.41
N GLU A 165 8.42 -4.26 10.13
CA GLU A 165 8.25 -2.81 10.23
C GLU A 165 7.86 -2.16 8.90
N THR A 166 7.74 -2.92 7.80
CA THR A 166 7.23 -2.42 6.53
C THR A 166 5.83 -1.85 6.73
N LEU A 167 5.61 -0.62 6.27
CA LEU A 167 4.35 0.08 6.45
C LEU A 167 3.43 -0.11 5.26
N LEU A 168 2.18 -0.46 5.54
CA LEU A 168 1.09 -0.48 4.56
C LEU A 168 0.16 0.70 4.83
N TYR A 169 -0.22 1.38 3.76
CA TYR A 169 -1.17 2.48 3.78
C TYR A 169 -2.40 2.11 2.96
N SER A 170 -3.56 2.54 3.39
CA SER A 170 -4.84 2.24 2.72
C SER A 170 -5.84 3.39 2.91
N PRO A 171 -6.74 3.66 1.97
CA PRO A 171 -6.96 2.91 0.74
C PRO A 171 -6.14 3.41 -0.46
N GLU A 172 -5.88 2.53 -1.41
CA GLU A 172 -5.51 2.83 -2.79
C GLU A 172 -6.59 2.21 -3.68
N ILE A 173 -7.07 2.97 -4.67
CA ILE A 173 -8.18 2.53 -5.53
C ILE A 173 -7.82 2.71 -7.00
#